data_4f451c527dd464a8c2ba71603d8df5f5
#
_entry.id   4f451c527dd464a8c2ba71603d8df5f5
#
_cell.length_a   1.000
_cell.length_b   1.000
_cell.length_c   1.000
_cell.angle_alpha   90.00
_cell.angle_beta   90.00
_cell.angle_gamma   90.00
#
_symmetry.space_group_name_H-M   'P 1'
#
loop_
_entity.id
_entity.type
_entity.pdbx_description
1 polymer ?
#
loop_
_entity_poly.entity_id
_entity_poly.type
_entity_poly.pdbx_seq_one_letter_code
_entity_poly.pdbx_strand_id
1 'polypeptide(L)'
;AEIDSAFLPYVYPYQIVDSGIFGEMLNSEEKGLVSSQYCMLYRDILVKVGDKLSELEKIVLKSVLVVNIGRMAFYDKIDALKAIQLCSNCKEDEVQHALKSLEEMHGVVAFDDHAKTYDLIAEANGFNEFKRIFARYRIGVKTSIDDIDEPAMKLMALDTPVETSFAQEHHISSTEWMFNKQLLDCREISENYLRNAIRNITENCDGEKARGLLIYAYCSENIPAEINRLSR
;
A
#
# COMPACT_ATOMS: atom_id res chain seq x y z
N ALA A 1 -16.27 -16.41 -44.86
CA ALA A 1 -15.44 -15.20 -44.77
C ALA A 1 -14.13 -15.63 -44.16
N GLU A 2 -13.05 -15.60 -44.94
CA GLU A 2 -11.68 -15.74 -44.38
C GLU A 2 -11.44 -14.58 -43.44
N ILE A 3 -11.14 -14.88 -42.19
CA ILE A 3 -10.70 -13.88 -41.22
C ILE A 3 -9.29 -13.50 -41.67
N ASP A 4 -9.13 -12.26 -42.10
CA ASP A 4 -7.82 -11.71 -42.47
C ASP A 4 -6.90 -11.83 -41.24
N SER A 5 -5.81 -12.60 -41.40
CA SER A 5 -4.83 -12.87 -40.32
C SER A 5 -4.10 -11.61 -39.81
N ALA A 6 -4.33 -10.47 -40.48
CA ALA A 6 -3.81 -9.17 -40.05
C ALA A 6 -4.65 -8.53 -38.93
N PHE A 7 -5.88 -8.99 -38.69
CA PHE A 7 -6.72 -8.49 -37.61
C PHE A 7 -6.67 -9.44 -36.40
N LEU A 8 -5.94 -9.03 -35.36
CA LEU A 8 -6.01 -9.71 -34.08
C LEU A 8 -7.40 -9.42 -33.47
N PRO A 9 -8.19 -10.47 -33.13
CA PRO A 9 -9.54 -10.30 -32.59
C PRO A 9 -9.55 -9.79 -31.12
N TYR A 10 -8.40 -9.46 -30.57
CA TYR A 10 -8.24 -9.08 -29.17
C TYR A 10 -7.85 -7.60 -29.06
N VAL A 11 -8.53 -6.90 -28.14
CA VAL A 11 -8.17 -5.56 -27.69
C VAL A 11 -7.38 -5.72 -26.42
N TYR A 12 -6.16 -5.22 -26.40
CA TYR A 12 -5.33 -5.25 -25.19
C TYR A 12 -5.74 -4.11 -24.23
N PRO A 13 -5.65 -4.32 -22.92
CA PRO A 13 -6.09 -3.32 -21.94
C PRO A 13 -5.45 -1.94 -22.12
N TYR A 14 -4.19 -1.82 -22.52
CA TYR A 14 -3.54 -0.54 -22.75
C TYR A 14 -4.22 0.32 -23.84
N GLN A 15 -4.90 -0.31 -24.80
CA GLN A 15 -5.58 0.38 -25.91
C GLN A 15 -6.82 1.16 -25.45
N ILE A 16 -7.34 0.86 -24.25
CA ILE A 16 -8.43 1.65 -23.64
C ILE A 16 -8.01 3.12 -23.50
N VAL A 17 -6.73 3.38 -23.27
CA VAL A 17 -6.17 4.72 -23.11
C VAL A 17 -6.23 5.53 -24.43
N ASP A 18 -6.28 4.85 -25.59
CA ASP A 18 -6.40 5.48 -26.90
C ASP A 18 -7.87 5.64 -27.33
N SER A 19 -8.82 5.21 -26.51
CA SER A 19 -10.25 5.28 -26.80
C SER A 19 -10.93 6.49 -26.17
N GLY A 20 -12.18 6.75 -26.59
CA GLY A 20 -13.01 7.81 -25.99
C GLY A 20 -13.27 7.61 -24.49
N ILE A 21 -13.18 6.38 -23.99
CA ILE A 21 -13.36 6.04 -22.56
C ILE A 21 -12.34 6.79 -21.70
N PHE A 22 -11.10 6.87 -22.13
CA PHE A 22 -10.06 7.63 -21.42
C PHE A 22 -10.43 9.11 -21.27
N GLY A 23 -10.97 9.73 -22.34
CA GLY A 23 -11.44 11.12 -22.29
C GLY A 23 -12.56 11.34 -21.27
N GLU A 24 -13.48 10.39 -21.15
CA GLU A 24 -14.57 10.44 -20.16
C GLU A 24 -14.03 10.29 -18.73
N MET A 25 -13.08 9.38 -18.52
CA MET A 25 -12.44 9.19 -17.23
C MET A 25 -11.65 10.42 -16.79
N LEU A 26 -10.86 11.01 -17.70
CA LEU A 26 -10.11 12.24 -17.45
C LEU A 26 -11.05 13.40 -17.09
N ASN A 27 -12.13 13.59 -17.85
CA ASN A 27 -13.14 14.61 -17.56
C ASN A 27 -13.83 14.40 -16.20
N SER A 28 -14.03 13.15 -15.79
CA SER A 28 -14.59 12.82 -14.48
C SER A 28 -13.61 13.15 -13.34
N GLU A 29 -12.31 12.91 -13.53
CA GLU A 29 -11.26 13.32 -12.58
C GLU A 29 -11.15 14.85 -12.50
N GLU A 30 -11.13 15.57 -13.64
CA GLU A 30 -11.07 17.03 -13.70
C GLU A 30 -12.26 17.70 -13.00
N LYS A 31 -13.43 17.10 -13.06
CA LYS A 31 -14.64 17.58 -12.37
C LYS A 31 -14.72 17.17 -10.91
N GLY A 32 -13.76 16.40 -10.41
CA GLY A 32 -13.75 15.89 -9.03
C GLY A 32 -14.88 14.89 -8.74
N LEU A 33 -15.42 14.23 -9.77
CA LEU A 33 -16.48 13.21 -9.61
C LEU A 33 -15.93 11.88 -9.07
N VAL A 34 -14.62 11.66 -9.22
CA VAL A 34 -13.90 10.50 -8.72
C VAL A 34 -12.69 10.96 -7.90
N SER A 35 -12.30 10.17 -6.91
CA SER A 35 -11.17 10.50 -6.02
C SER A 35 -9.79 10.16 -6.62
N SER A 36 -9.75 9.39 -7.70
CA SER A 36 -8.49 9.09 -8.41
C SER A 36 -8.05 10.29 -9.24
N GLN A 37 -6.75 10.37 -9.50
CA GLN A 37 -6.14 11.40 -10.34
C GLN A 37 -5.17 10.81 -11.37
N TYR A 38 -5.27 9.51 -11.63
CA TYR A 38 -4.33 8.78 -12.49
C TYR A 38 -4.37 9.23 -13.95
N CYS A 39 -5.56 9.58 -14.48
CA CYS A 39 -5.68 10.06 -15.86
C CYS A 39 -5.08 11.46 -16.01
N MET A 40 -5.30 12.35 -15.05
CA MET A 40 -4.68 13.67 -15.02
C MET A 40 -3.17 13.56 -14.94
N LEU A 41 -2.68 12.70 -14.05
CA LEU A 41 -1.26 12.44 -13.84
C LEU A 41 -0.59 11.90 -15.12
N TYR A 42 -1.22 10.94 -15.77
CA TYR A 42 -0.75 10.41 -17.06
C TYR A 42 -0.68 11.50 -18.15
N ARG A 43 -1.72 12.32 -18.26
CA ARG A 43 -1.70 13.46 -19.20
C ARG A 43 -0.54 14.41 -18.91
N ASP A 44 -0.30 14.75 -17.66
CA ASP A 44 0.77 15.64 -17.25
C ASP A 44 2.16 15.05 -17.55
N ILE A 45 2.31 13.73 -17.39
CA ILE A 45 3.51 13.00 -17.81
C ILE A 45 3.71 13.12 -19.31
N LEU A 46 2.68 12.90 -20.13
CA LEU A 46 2.79 13.00 -21.58
C LEU A 46 3.16 14.40 -22.04
N VAL A 47 2.63 15.44 -21.39
CA VAL A 47 3.01 16.82 -21.70
C VAL A 47 4.49 17.07 -21.42
N LYS A 48 5.04 16.48 -20.35
CA LYS A 48 6.45 16.70 -19.94
C LYS A 48 7.46 15.90 -20.74
N VAL A 49 7.17 14.65 -21.00
CA VAL A 49 8.17 13.69 -21.56
C VAL A 49 7.65 12.90 -22.75
N GLY A 50 6.41 13.06 -23.17
CA GLY A 50 5.79 12.23 -24.21
C GLY A 50 6.56 12.17 -25.54
N ASP A 51 7.19 13.28 -25.96
CA ASP A 51 8.01 13.33 -27.17
C ASP A 51 9.35 12.61 -27.04
N LYS A 52 9.78 12.31 -25.81
CA LYS A 52 11.05 11.62 -25.51
C LYS A 52 10.86 10.12 -25.34
N LEU A 53 9.61 9.67 -25.18
CA LEU A 53 9.29 8.27 -24.97
C LEU A 53 9.25 7.51 -26.30
N SER A 54 9.88 6.35 -26.35
CA SER A 54 9.72 5.38 -27.42
C SER A 54 8.29 4.82 -27.44
N GLU A 55 7.89 4.21 -28.54
CA GLU A 55 6.56 3.59 -28.66
C GLU A 55 6.37 2.45 -27.63
N LEU A 56 7.42 1.69 -27.33
CA LEU A 56 7.39 0.66 -26.31
C LEU A 56 7.15 1.25 -24.92
N GLU A 57 7.86 2.31 -24.56
CA GLU A 57 7.69 3.01 -23.29
C GLU A 57 6.29 3.60 -23.14
N LYS A 58 5.72 4.14 -24.21
CA LYS A 58 4.32 4.62 -24.23
C LYS A 58 3.33 3.50 -23.98
N ILE A 59 3.51 2.32 -24.60
CA ILE A 59 2.65 1.15 -24.39
C ILE A 59 2.75 0.67 -22.93
N VAL A 60 3.96 0.56 -22.39
CA VAL A 60 4.18 0.15 -21.00
C VAL A 60 3.61 1.18 -20.02
N LEU A 61 3.80 2.48 -20.27
CA LEU A 61 3.24 3.56 -19.45
C LEU A 61 1.70 3.53 -19.43
N LYS A 62 1.05 3.28 -20.58
CA LYS A 62 -0.40 3.06 -20.67
C LYS A 62 -0.84 1.84 -19.85
N SER A 63 -0.05 0.78 -19.88
CA SER A 63 -0.32 -0.44 -19.13
C SER A 63 -0.23 -0.21 -17.61
N VAL A 64 0.76 0.55 -17.15
CA VAL A 64 0.87 1.00 -15.76
C VAL A 64 -0.36 1.82 -15.36
N LEU A 65 -0.78 2.77 -16.19
CA LEU A 65 -2.00 3.54 -15.97
C LEU A 65 -3.24 2.65 -15.78
N VAL A 66 -3.43 1.67 -16.67
CA VAL A 66 -4.58 0.74 -16.58
C VAL A 66 -4.56 -0.08 -15.30
N VAL A 67 -3.39 -0.55 -14.88
CA VAL A 67 -3.21 -1.28 -13.61
C VAL A 67 -3.55 -0.39 -12.42
N ASN A 68 -3.11 0.88 -12.42
CA ASN A 68 -3.40 1.83 -11.35
C ASN A 68 -4.89 2.18 -11.29
N ILE A 69 -5.54 2.44 -12.42
CA ILE A 69 -6.98 2.71 -12.47
C ILE A 69 -7.77 1.50 -11.96
N GLY A 70 -7.35 0.28 -12.36
CA GLY A 70 -7.96 -0.97 -11.92
C GLY A 70 -7.74 -1.29 -10.44
N ARG A 71 -6.90 -0.54 -9.72
CA ARG A 71 -6.52 -0.77 -8.32
C ARG A 71 -6.17 -2.23 -8.06
N MET A 72 -5.39 -2.82 -8.96
CA MET A 72 -5.00 -4.22 -8.86
C MET A 72 -4.02 -4.40 -7.70
N ALA A 73 -4.29 -5.38 -6.85
CA ALA A 73 -3.41 -5.76 -5.75
C ALA A 73 -2.51 -6.92 -6.17
N PHE A 74 -1.22 -6.83 -5.84
CA PHE A 74 -0.22 -7.84 -6.17
C PHE A 74 0.47 -8.35 -4.91
N TYR A 75 0.99 -9.57 -4.95
CA TYR A 75 1.76 -10.13 -3.85
C TYR A 75 3.20 -9.61 -3.85
N ASP A 76 3.77 -9.44 -5.03
CA ASP A 76 5.15 -9.00 -5.20
C ASP A 76 5.37 -8.25 -6.52
N LYS A 77 6.62 -7.83 -6.73
CA LYS A 77 7.06 -7.13 -7.94
C LYS A 77 6.92 -7.98 -9.20
N ILE A 78 7.06 -9.30 -9.10
CA ILE A 78 6.98 -10.22 -10.24
C ILE A 78 5.55 -10.29 -10.75
N ASP A 79 4.58 -10.37 -9.85
CA ASP A 79 3.16 -10.39 -10.22
C ASP A 79 2.71 -9.07 -10.85
N ALA A 80 3.18 -7.93 -10.32
CA ALA A 80 2.93 -6.62 -10.91
C ALA A 80 3.51 -6.52 -12.33
N LEU A 81 4.73 -7.05 -12.54
CA LEU A 81 5.38 -7.07 -13.85
C LEU A 81 4.62 -7.95 -14.85
N LYS A 82 4.14 -9.13 -14.43
CA LYS A 82 3.30 -10.01 -15.27
C LYS A 82 1.98 -9.33 -15.65
N ALA A 83 1.35 -8.60 -14.73
CA ALA A 83 0.12 -7.87 -15.05
C ALA A 83 0.36 -6.79 -16.12
N ILE A 84 1.44 -6.03 -16.00
CA ILE A 84 1.83 -5.03 -17.01
C ILE A 84 2.17 -5.72 -18.33
N GLN A 85 2.85 -6.86 -18.32
CA GLN A 85 3.14 -7.67 -19.50
C GLN A 85 1.85 -8.10 -20.22
N LEU A 86 0.88 -8.63 -19.48
CA LEU A 86 -0.41 -9.04 -20.04
C LEU A 86 -1.20 -7.85 -20.60
N CYS A 87 -1.17 -6.70 -19.92
CA CYS A 87 -1.82 -5.48 -20.36
C CYS A 87 -1.20 -4.91 -21.64
N SER A 88 0.13 -4.96 -21.77
CA SER A 88 0.89 -4.41 -22.91
C SER A 88 1.01 -5.36 -24.10
N ASN A 89 0.85 -6.67 -23.89
CA ASN A 89 1.19 -7.72 -24.85
C ASN A 89 2.64 -7.66 -25.35
N CYS A 90 3.55 -7.19 -24.51
CA CYS A 90 4.98 -7.15 -24.79
C CYS A 90 5.69 -8.34 -24.15
N LYS A 91 6.92 -8.62 -24.56
CA LYS A 91 7.75 -9.63 -23.91
C LYS A 91 8.24 -9.12 -22.54
N GLU A 92 8.54 -10.05 -21.66
CA GLU A 92 8.99 -9.74 -20.30
C GLU A 92 10.22 -8.82 -20.29
N ASP A 93 11.23 -9.16 -21.08
CA ASP A 93 12.48 -8.38 -21.20
C ASP A 93 12.21 -6.94 -21.69
N GLU A 94 11.29 -6.79 -22.66
CA GLU A 94 10.88 -5.49 -23.20
C GLU A 94 10.19 -4.64 -22.14
N VAL A 95 9.29 -5.25 -21.36
CA VAL A 95 8.58 -4.55 -20.25
C VAL A 95 9.56 -4.16 -19.15
N GLN A 96 10.46 -5.05 -18.75
CA GLN A 96 11.47 -4.75 -17.73
C GLN A 96 12.38 -3.60 -18.18
N HIS A 97 12.84 -3.62 -19.44
CA HIS A 97 13.69 -2.56 -19.98
C HIS A 97 12.96 -1.22 -20.04
N ALA A 98 11.71 -1.21 -20.52
CA ALA A 98 10.90 -0.01 -20.59
C ALA A 98 10.57 0.56 -19.19
N LEU A 99 10.21 -0.28 -18.22
CA LEU A 99 9.97 0.16 -16.84
C LEU A 99 11.23 0.76 -16.21
N LYS A 100 12.37 0.12 -16.43
CA LYS A 100 13.66 0.65 -15.95
C LYS A 100 13.98 2.02 -16.56
N SER A 101 13.76 2.19 -17.85
CA SER A 101 13.95 3.48 -18.51
C SER A 101 12.96 4.54 -18.00
N LEU A 102 11.69 4.18 -17.86
CA LEU A 102 10.65 5.07 -17.31
C LEU A 102 10.95 5.48 -15.85
N GLU A 103 11.56 4.61 -15.07
CA GLU A 103 11.96 4.87 -13.69
C GLU A 103 13.27 5.68 -13.60
N GLU A 104 14.34 5.23 -14.26
CA GLU A 104 15.70 5.79 -14.08
C GLU A 104 15.96 7.02 -14.96
N MET A 105 15.52 6.99 -16.23
CA MET A 105 15.80 8.07 -17.18
C MET A 105 14.73 9.14 -17.19
N HIS A 106 13.47 8.74 -17.18
CA HIS A 106 12.34 9.67 -17.26
C HIS A 106 11.75 10.01 -15.89
N GLY A 107 11.88 9.11 -14.92
CA GLY A 107 11.41 9.25 -13.55
C GLY A 107 9.89 9.41 -13.42
N VAL A 108 9.15 8.87 -14.35
CA VAL A 108 7.69 9.01 -14.41
C VAL A 108 6.94 7.81 -13.85
N VAL A 109 7.68 6.75 -13.48
CA VAL A 109 7.15 5.53 -12.86
C VAL A 109 8.04 5.16 -11.69
N ALA A 110 7.49 4.63 -10.61
CA ALA A 110 8.26 3.99 -9.53
C ALA A 110 7.51 2.79 -8.97
N PHE A 111 8.27 1.81 -8.48
CA PHE A 111 7.69 0.69 -7.76
C PHE A 111 7.41 1.08 -6.30
N ASP A 112 6.16 0.91 -5.86
CA ASP A 112 5.75 1.05 -4.46
C ASP A 112 5.85 -0.29 -3.74
N ASP A 113 6.77 -0.39 -2.79
CA ASP A 113 6.99 -1.61 -2.01
C ASP A 113 5.84 -1.94 -1.06
N HIS A 114 5.00 -0.97 -0.68
CA HIS A 114 3.84 -1.21 0.16
C HIS A 114 2.64 -1.68 -0.63
N ALA A 115 2.30 -0.97 -1.70
CA ALA A 115 1.19 -1.33 -2.59
C ALA A 115 1.55 -2.48 -3.54
N LYS A 116 2.85 -2.85 -3.64
CA LYS A 116 3.37 -3.88 -4.56
C LYS A 116 3.00 -3.63 -6.02
N THR A 117 2.93 -2.36 -6.42
CA THR A 117 2.57 -1.94 -7.77
C THR A 117 3.53 -0.89 -8.30
N TYR A 118 3.53 -0.71 -9.63
CA TYR A 118 4.19 0.44 -10.24
C TYR A 118 3.22 1.61 -10.31
N ASP A 119 3.61 2.75 -9.74
CA ASP A 119 2.82 3.96 -9.73
C ASP A 119 3.35 5.01 -10.68
N LEU A 120 2.43 5.80 -11.26
CA LEU A 120 2.74 6.98 -12.05
C LEU A 120 3.21 8.14 -11.15
N ILE A 121 4.24 8.87 -11.59
CA ILE A 121 4.81 10.01 -10.85
C ILE A 121 4.91 11.23 -11.76
N ALA A 122 4.26 12.34 -11.38
CA ALA A 122 4.32 13.58 -12.17
C ALA A 122 5.61 14.41 -11.98
N GLU A 123 6.27 14.25 -10.82
CA GLU A 123 7.46 15.06 -10.46
C GLU A 123 8.68 14.16 -10.23
N ALA A 124 9.29 13.78 -11.35
CA ALA A 124 10.39 12.83 -11.37
C ALA A 124 11.64 13.24 -10.60
N ASN A 125 12.06 14.49 -10.75
CA ASN A 125 13.34 14.93 -10.17
C ASN A 125 13.30 15.03 -8.65
N GLY A 126 12.16 15.44 -8.08
CA GLY A 126 11.99 15.54 -6.63
C GLY A 126 11.85 14.19 -5.95
N PHE A 127 11.16 13.23 -6.57
CA PHE A 127 10.83 11.94 -5.95
C PHE A 127 12.04 11.00 -5.85
N ASN A 128 12.87 10.91 -6.89
CA ASN A 128 14.10 10.11 -6.84
C ASN A 128 15.12 10.69 -5.86
N GLU A 129 15.21 12.02 -5.78
CA GLU A 129 16.03 12.68 -4.79
C GLU A 129 15.47 12.51 -3.38
N PHE A 130 14.16 12.61 -3.21
CA PHE A 130 13.46 12.31 -1.97
C PHE A 130 13.68 10.85 -1.54
N LYS A 131 13.49 9.86 -2.42
CA LYS A 131 13.77 8.44 -2.12
C LYS A 131 15.23 8.24 -1.68
N ARG A 132 16.17 8.87 -2.37
CA ARG A 132 17.61 8.78 -2.02
C ARG A 132 17.91 9.41 -0.67
N ILE A 133 17.35 10.59 -0.40
CA ILE A 133 17.50 11.28 0.88
C ILE A 133 16.81 10.48 1.98
N PHE A 134 15.58 10.03 1.75
CA PHE A 134 14.82 9.25 2.70
C PHE A 134 15.48 7.90 3.03
N ALA A 135 15.96 7.17 2.02
CA ALA A 135 16.71 5.93 2.25
C ALA A 135 17.99 6.16 3.08
N ARG A 136 18.72 7.25 2.80
CA ARG A 136 19.90 7.64 3.57
C ARG A 136 19.54 8.04 4.99
N TYR A 137 18.45 8.78 5.16
CA TYR A 137 17.96 9.20 6.46
C TYR A 137 17.49 7.99 7.29
N ARG A 138 16.74 7.08 6.69
CA ARG A 138 16.23 5.86 7.33
C ARG A 138 17.33 4.94 7.87
N ILE A 139 18.49 4.86 7.22
CA ILE A 139 19.64 4.06 7.70
C ILE A 139 20.24 4.65 8.98
N GLY A 140 20.13 5.98 9.19
CA GLY A 140 20.68 6.67 10.36
C GLY A 140 19.71 6.85 11.53
N VAL A 141 18.42 6.66 11.31
CA VAL A 141 17.39 6.87 12.34
C VAL A 141 17.11 5.55 13.04
N LYS A 142 17.58 5.44 14.28
CA LYS A 142 17.05 4.42 15.21
C LYS A 142 15.74 4.97 15.76
N THR A 143 14.62 4.47 15.24
CA THR A 143 13.32 4.76 15.84
C THR A 143 13.23 4.07 17.19
N SER A 144 12.87 4.84 18.21
CA SER A 144 12.52 4.34 19.53
C SER A 144 11.00 4.32 19.69
N ILE A 145 10.52 3.64 20.72
CA ILE A 145 9.11 3.67 21.07
C ILE A 145 8.63 5.10 21.37
N ASP A 146 9.51 5.94 21.93
CA ASP A 146 9.23 7.33 22.27
C ASP A 146 8.95 8.20 21.03
N ASP A 147 9.55 7.85 19.87
CA ASP A 147 9.36 8.60 18.61
C ASP A 147 7.97 8.39 18.00
N ILE A 148 7.28 7.34 18.41
CA ILE A 148 5.92 6.99 17.92
C ILE A 148 4.83 7.23 18.96
N ASP A 149 5.17 7.81 20.10
CA ASP A 149 4.24 7.98 21.23
C ASP A 149 2.95 8.73 20.81
N GLU A 150 3.07 9.86 20.12
CA GLU A 150 1.89 10.62 19.69
C GLU A 150 1.00 9.87 18.68
N PRO A 151 1.51 9.26 17.59
CA PRO A 151 0.72 8.42 16.70
C PRO A 151 0.13 7.19 17.40
N ALA A 152 0.88 6.56 18.31
CA ALA A 152 0.41 5.40 19.07
C ALA A 152 -0.70 5.78 20.05
N MET A 153 -0.59 6.91 20.74
CA MET A 153 -1.63 7.42 21.61
C MET A 153 -2.94 7.68 20.84
N LYS A 154 -2.87 8.21 19.63
CA LYS A 154 -4.05 8.37 18.76
C LYS A 154 -4.67 7.02 18.40
N LEU A 155 -3.85 6.02 18.07
CA LEU A 155 -4.31 4.67 17.76
C LEU A 155 -4.94 4.00 18.98
N MET A 156 -4.33 4.15 20.16
CA MET A 156 -4.81 3.59 21.42
C MET A 156 -6.08 4.26 21.92
N ALA A 157 -6.35 5.50 21.53
CA ALA A 157 -7.58 6.22 21.85
C ALA A 157 -8.81 5.69 21.09
N LEU A 158 -8.60 4.93 19.99
CA LEU A 158 -9.70 4.34 19.25
C LEU A 158 -10.40 3.27 20.11
N ASP A 159 -11.73 3.26 20.03
CA ASP A 159 -12.51 2.21 20.67
C ASP A 159 -12.17 0.85 20.07
N THR A 160 -12.01 -0.14 20.94
CA THR A 160 -11.79 -1.52 20.49
C THR A 160 -13.15 -2.14 20.23
N PRO A 161 -13.50 -2.46 18.98
CA PRO A 161 -14.79 -3.08 18.69
C PRO A 161 -14.85 -4.45 19.33
N VAL A 162 -15.93 -4.70 20.06
CA VAL A 162 -16.26 -6.05 20.53
C VAL A 162 -17.12 -6.72 19.46
N GLU A 163 -16.82 -7.95 19.15
CA GLU A 163 -17.62 -8.73 18.21
C GLU A 163 -19.06 -8.83 18.72
N THR A 164 -20.02 -8.39 17.86
CA THR A 164 -21.40 -8.17 18.29
C THR A 164 -22.11 -9.47 18.65
N SER A 165 -21.80 -10.58 17.96
CA SER A 165 -22.37 -11.88 18.25
C SER A 165 -21.94 -12.41 19.60
N PHE A 166 -20.64 -12.27 19.93
CA PHE A 166 -20.10 -12.63 21.23
C PHE A 166 -20.74 -11.82 22.37
N ALA A 167 -20.88 -10.49 22.15
CA ALA A 167 -21.51 -9.60 23.12
C ALA A 167 -22.97 -9.99 23.40
N GLN A 168 -23.73 -10.34 22.36
CA GLN A 168 -25.12 -10.79 22.48
C GLN A 168 -25.25 -12.14 23.17
N GLU A 169 -24.42 -13.12 22.78
CA GLU A 169 -24.43 -14.46 23.35
C GLU A 169 -24.13 -14.48 24.86
N HIS A 170 -23.22 -13.62 25.28
CA HIS A 170 -22.78 -13.53 26.68
C HIS A 170 -23.48 -12.42 27.48
N HIS A 171 -24.49 -11.75 26.91
CA HIS A 171 -25.23 -10.66 27.55
C HIS A 171 -24.34 -9.54 28.10
N ILE A 172 -23.29 -9.20 27.36
CA ILE A 172 -22.31 -8.18 27.74
C ILE A 172 -22.63 -6.89 26.99
N SER A 173 -22.81 -5.78 27.70
CA SER A 173 -22.92 -4.48 27.03
C SER A 173 -21.55 -4.04 26.51
N SER A 174 -21.53 -3.43 25.32
CA SER A 174 -20.28 -2.94 24.69
C SER A 174 -19.55 -1.91 25.56
N THR A 175 -20.28 -1.21 26.44
CA THR A 175 -19.74 -0.24 27.40
C THR A 175 -19.06 -0.87 28.63
N GLU A 176 -19.29 -2.16 28.86
CA GLU A 176 -18.68 -2.89 29.98
C GLU A 176 -17.36 -3.55 29.63
N TRP A 177 -17.00 -3.65 28.36
CA TRP A 177 -15.72 -4.19 27.89
C TRP A 177 -14.72 -3.07 27.68
N MET A 178 -14.05 -2.70 28.74
CA MET A 178 -12.89 -1.82 28.63
C MET A 178 -11.61 -2.64 28.61
N PHE A 179 -10.76 -2.37 27.62
CA PHE A 179 -9.43 -2.93 27.52
C PHE A 179 -8.42 -1.96 28.13
N ASN A 180 -7.55 -2.47 28.98
CA ASN A 180 -6.34 -1.73 29.35
C ASN A 180 -5.39 -1.81 28.15
N LYS A 181 -5.07 -0.65 27.55
CA LYS A 181 -4.26 -0.55 26.33
C LYS A 181 -2.85 -0.15 26.71
N GLN A 182 -1.87 -0.89 26.22
CA GLN A 182 -0.46 -0.63 26.48
C GLN A 182 0.34 -0.68 25.19
N LEU A 183 1.28 0.25 25.04
CA LEU A 183 2.27 0.26 23.98
C LEU A 183 3.58 -0.25 24.55
N LEU A 184 4.15 -1.30 23.97
CA LEU A 184 5.38 -1.92 24.45
C LEU A 184 6.32 -2.23 23.28
N ASP A 185 7.62 -2.13 23.54
CA ASP A 185 8.59 -2.72 22.62
C ASP A 185 8.44 -4.25 22.64
N CYS A 186 8.42 -4.87 21.46
CA CYS A 186 8.22 -6.30 21.33
C CYS A 186 9.24 -7.14 22.15
N ARG A 187 10.44 -6.58 22.40
CA ARG A 187 11.49 -7.21 23.22
C ARG A 187 11.13 -7.30 24.70
N GLU A 188 10.27 -6.42 25.18
CA GLU A 188 9.81 -6.39 26.59
C GLU A 188 8.66 -7.36 26.84
N ILE A 189 7.98 -7.80 25.77
CA ILE A 189 6.87 -8.74 25.88
C ILE A 189 7.43 -10.15 26.14
N SER A 190 7.35 -10.58 27.38
CA SER A 190 7.73 -11.91 27.83
C SER A 190 6.54 -12.64 28.48
N GLU A 191 6.61 -13.95 28.58
CA GLU A 191 5.57 -14.74 29.27
C GLU A 191 5.39 -14.27 30.73
N ASN A 192 6.46 -13.95 31.42
CA ASN A 192 6.42 -13.43 32.78
C ASN A 192 5.73 -12.07 32.85
N TYR A 193 6.01 -11.19 31.88
CA TYR A 193 5.33 -9.90 31.77
C TYR A 193 3.82 -10.10 31.58
N LEU A 194 3.42 -10.93 30.63
CA LEU A 194 2.01 -11.20 30.34
C LEU A 194 1.29 -11.80 31.55
N ARG A 195 1.88 -12.79 32.24
CA ARG A 195 1.32 -13.39 33.45
C ARG A 195 1.12 -12.36 34.58
N ASN A 196 2.09 -11.48 34.79
CA ASN A 196 2.01 -10.40 35.77
C ASN A 196 0.96 -9.38 35.42
N ALA A 197 0.90 -8.96 34.15
CA ALA A 197 -0.09 -8.00 33.66
C ALA A 197 -1.52 -8.52 33.82
N ILE A 198 -1.76 -9.80 33.44
CA ILE A 198 -3.06 -10.45 33.61
C ILE A 198 -3.42 -10.55 35.10
N ARG A 199 -2.48 -10.97 35.95
CA ARG A 199 -2.71 -11.05 37.39
C ARG A 199 -3.06 -9.69 37.98
N ASN A 200 -2.34 -8.65 37.61
CA ASN A 200 -2.62 -7.28 38.09
C ASN A 200 -4.01 -6.79 37.68
N ILE A 201 -4.46 -7.11 36.44
CA ILE A 201 -5.82 -6.78 35.99
C ILE A 201 -6.85 -7.56 36.79
N THR A 202 -6.57 -8.84 37.13
CA THR A 202 -7.49 -9.69 37.86
C THR A 202 -7.57 -9.33 39.34
N GLU A 203 -6.45 -8.94 39.95
CA GLU A 203 -6.37 -8.63 41.39
C GLU A 203 -6.84 -7.18 41.72
N ASN A 204 -6.66 -6.24 40.76
CA ASN A 204 -7.03 -4.83 40.96
C ASN A 204 -8.42 -4.49 40.40
N CYS A 205 -9.28 -5.45 40.19
CA CYS A 205 -10.66 -5.26 39.70
C CYS A 205 -11.60 -4.54 40.68
N ASP A 206 -11.10 -3.95 41.76
CA ASP A 206 -11.91 -3.16 42.69
C ASP A 206 -12.29 -1.80 42.09
N GLY A 207 -13.23 -1.84 41.16
CA GLY A 207 -13.97 -0.65 40.70
C GLY A 207 -13.73 -0.16 39.28
N GLU A 208 -12.63 -0.47 38.63
CA GLU A 208 -12.42 -0.16 37.22
C GLU A 208 -12.62 -1.36 36.31
N LYS A 209 -13.45 -1.16 35.29
CA LYS A 209 -14.06 -2.23 34.48
C LYS A 209 -13.17 -2.76 33.35
N ALA A 210 -11.83 -2.76 33.48
CA ALA A 210 -10.96 -3.34 32.47
C ALA A 210 -11.10 -4.87 32.47
N ARG A 211 -11.67 -5.42 31.42
CA ARG A 211 -11.94 -6.86 31.25
C ARG A 211 -10.91 -7.56 30.41
N GLY A 212 -9.94 -6.84 29.87
CA GLY A 212 -8.88 -7.40 29.04
C GLY A 212 -7.68 -6.47 28.91
N LEU A 213 -6.59 -7.04 28.37
CA LEU A 213 -5.35 -6.33 28.03
C LEU A 213 -5.16 -6.34 26.53
N LEU A 214 -5.01 -5.16 25.95
CA LEU A 214 -4.66 -4.99 24.54
C LEU A 214 -3.25 -4.40 24.48
N ILE A 215 -2.32 -5.17 23.92
CA ILE A 215 -0.93 -4.77 23.77
C ILE A 215 -0.66 -4.41 22.31
N TYR A 216 -0.23 -3.17 22.09
CA TYR A 216 0.34 -2.73 20.82
C TYR A 216 1.84 -2.97 20.87
N ALA A 217 2.31 -4.00 20.14
CA ALA A 217 3.72 -4.38 20.12
C ALA A 217 4.46 -3.55 19.05
N TYR A 218 5.41 -2.75 19.48
CA TYR A 218 6.32 -2.05 18.58
C TYR A 218 7.50 -2.97 18.21
N CYS A 219 7.67 -3.24 16.93
CA CYS A 219 8.75 -4.06 16.41
C CYS A 219 9.68 -3.19 15.55
N SER A 220 10.85 -2.84 16.07
CA SER A 220 11.82 -1.99 15.37
C SER A 220 12.64 -2.71 14.30
N GLU A 221 12.90 -4.00 14.49
CA GLU A 221 13.76 -4.82 13.63
C GLU A 221 13.18 -6.22 13.44
N ASN A 222 13.46 -6.83 12.29
CA ASN A 222 13.11 -8.24 11.99
C ASN A 222 11.66 -8.65 12.35
N ILE A 223 10.71 -7.85 11.91
CA ILE A 223 9.28 -7.98 12.20
C ILE A 223 8.75 -9.43 12.06
N PRO A 224 9.09 -10.20 10.99
CA PRO A 224 8.60 -11.58 10.87
C PRO A 224 9.07 -12.51 11.99
N ALA A 225 10.32 -12.35 12.45
CA ALA A 225 10.84 -13.19 13.55
C ALA A 225 10.17 -12.83 14.88
N GLU A 226 9.93 -11.55 15.14
CA GLU A 226 9.24 -11.08 16.34
C GLU A 226 7.76 -11.50 16.37
N ILE A 227 7.05 -11.40 15.26
CA ILE A 227 5.67 -11.91 15.15
C ILE A 227 5.64 -13.41 15.44
N ASN A 228 6.55 -14.20 14.87
CA ASN A 228 6.62 -15.64 15.12
C ASN A 228 6.96 -15.97 16.59
N ARG A 229 7.75 -15.13 17.25
CA ARG A 229 8.06 -15.27 18.68
C ARG A 229 6.85 -14.97 19.56
N LEU A 230 6.10 -13.93 19.24
CA LEU A 230 4.93 -13.50 20.02
C LEU A 230 3.68 -14.39 19.81
N SER A 231 3.62 -15.10 18.67
CA SER A 231 2.49 -15.98 18.33
C SER A 231 2.60 -17.41 18.93
N ARG A 232 3.69 -17.72 19.60
CA ARG A 232 3.92 -19.02 20.30
C ARG A 232 3.61 -18.91 21.78
#